data_df9d9815f359ccdb6bb9cb6faf762ba6
#
_entry.id   df9d9815f359ccdb6bb9cb6faf762ba6
#
_cell.length_a   1.000
_cell.length_b   1.000
_cell.length_c   1.000
_cell.angle_alpha   90.00
_cell.angle_beta   90.00
_cell.angle_gamma   90.00
#
_symmetry.space_group_name_H-M   'P 1'
#
loop_
_entity.id
_entity.type
_entity.pdbx_description
1 polymer ?
#
loop_
_entity_poly.entity_id
_entity_poly.type
_entity_poly.pdbx_seq_one_letter_code
_entity_poly.pdbx_strand_id
1 'polypeptide(L)'
;QHQNAFYTGCKHNEIINTALALDNHDAGNGAVWNYEGSHRLPTLPIEVDEERTKTNPSFWRNERGKPCIMPEGHDFRKVEGVLKKGQVVLLHSHCVHGSEPNNSNRMRRNFLGGFLKKGAYYNQGSHMKREPIDMYELRDKHWK
;
A
#
# COMPACT_ATOMS: atom_id res chain seq x y z
N GLN A 1 3.33 2.88 -9.37
CA GLN A 1 3.97 1.99 -8.37
C GLN A 1 4.46 2.78 -7.17
N HIS A 2 4.42 2.21 -5.96
CA HIS A 2 4.88 2.87 -4.73
C HIS A 2 5.19 1.85 -3.63
N GLN A 3 5.78 2.33 -2.54
CA GLN A 3 5.92 1.63 -1.27
C GLN A 3 5.04 2.31 -0.22
N ASN A 4 4.28 1.55 0.57
CA ASN A 4 3.47 2.10 1.65
C ASN A 4 4.32 2.71 2.78
N ALA A 5 5.55 2.22 2.95
CA ALA A 5 6.52 2.76 3.91
C ALA A 5 6.79 4.26 3.72
N PHE A 6 6.79 4.73 2.48
CA PHE A 6 6.97 6.15 2.16
C PHE A 6 5.90 7.02 2.85
N TYR A 7 4.64 6.57 2.84
CA TYR A 7 3.53 7.33 3.41
C TYR A 7 3.36 7.15 4.92
N THR A 8 3.75 5.99 5.42
CA THR A 8 3.59 5.66 6.84
C THR A 8 4.76 6.12 7.69
N GLY A 9 5.94 6.30 7.09
CA GLY A 9 7.17 6.65 7.80
C GLY A 9 7.67 5.56 8.76
N CYS A 10 7.08 4.37 8.70
CA CYS A 10 7.49 3.25 9.56
C CYS A 10 8.84 2.70 9.13
N LYS A 11 9.60 2.23 10.11
CA LYS A 11 10.84 1.50 9.85
C LYS A 11 10.55 0.15 9.17
N HIS A 12 11.60 -0.44 8.64
CA HIS A 12 11.52 -1.76 8.01
C HIS A 12 10.95 -2.79 8.99
N ASN A 13 10.06 -3.66 8.53
CA ASN A 13 9.40 -4.72 9.32
C ASN A 13 8.51 -4.25 10.49
N GLU A 14 8.11 -2.98 10.54
CA GLU A 14 7.24 -2.48 11.62
C GLU A 14 5.76 -2.42 11.27
N ILE A 15 5.41 -2.51 9.98
CA ILE A 15 4.02 -2.50 9.51
C ILE A 15 3.79 -3.54 8.42
N ILE A 16 2.65 -4.20 8.49
CA ILE A 16 2.12 -5.02 7.42
C ILE A 16 0.75 -4.47 6.99
N ASN A 17 0.53 -4.39 5.70
CA ASN A 17 -0.75 -3.98 5.14
C ASN A 17 -1.53 -5.23 4.70
N THR A 18 -2.84 -5.16 4.80
CA THR A 18 -3.73 -6.23 4.35
C THR A 18 -4.76 -5.68 3.39
N ALA A 19 -5.14 -6.49 2.43
CA ALA A 19 -6.28 -6.22 1.59
C ALA A 19 -7.14 -7.48 1.47
N LEU A 20 -8.34 -7.43 2.06
CA LEU A 20 -9.38 -8.45 1.90
C LEU A 20 -10.12 -8.17 0.61
N ALA A 21 -10.12 -9.12 -0.32
CA ALA A 21 -10.83 -9.03 -1.57
C ALA A 21 -12.35 -9.18 -1.35
N LEU A 22 -13.10 -8.13 -1.64
CA LEU A 22 -14.58 -8.15 -1.60
C LEU A 22 -15.19 -8.59 -2.93
N ASP A 23 -14.38 -8.60 -3.99
CA ASP A 23 -14.70 -9.11 -5.33
C ASP A 23 -13.55 -10.00 -5.80
N ASN A 24 -13.72 -10.72 -6.91
CA ASN A 24 -12.61 -11.40 -7.57
C ASN A 24 -11.69 -10.38 -8.26
N HIS A 25 -10.39 -10.54 -8.10
CA HIS A 25 -9.36 -9.69 -8.69
C HIS A 25 -8.57 -10.45 -9.74
N ASP A 26 -8.38 -9.84 -10.89
CA ASP A 26 -7.52 -10.31 -11.99
C ASP A 26 -6.97 -9.14 -12.81
N ALA A 27 -6.16 -9.43 -13.80
CA ALA A 27 -5.56 -8.41 -14.66
C ALA A 27 -6.60 -7.50 -15.32
N GLY A 28 -7.75 -8.03 -15.72
CA GLY A 28 -8.80 -7.29 -16.41
C GLY A 28 -9.46 -6.21 -15.55
N ASN A 29 -9.59 -6.43 -14.24
CA ASN A 29 -10.17 -5.44 -13.32
C ASN A 29 -9.12 -4.74 -12.46
N GLY A 30 -7.85 -4.76 -12.87
CA GLY A 30 -6.77 -4.01 -12.25
C GLY A 30 -6.30 -4.60 -10.92
N ALA A 31 -6.12 -5.92 -10.83
CA ALA A 31 -5.51 -6.55 -9.67
C ALA A 31 -4.21 -5.85 -9.26
N VAL A 32 -3.95 -5.80 -7.96
CA VAL A 32 -2.69 -5.26 -7.46
C VAL A 32 -1.55 -6.20 -7.86
N TRP A 33 -0.52 -5.66 -8.44
CA TRP A 33 0.73 -6.37 -8.69
C TRP A 33 1.83 -5.91 -7.74
N ASN A 34 2.85 -6.72 -7.60
CA ASN A 34 4.03 -6.39 -6.80
C ASN A 34 5.32 -6.88 -7.47
N TYR A 35 6.43 -6.27 -7.12
CA TYR A 35 7.74 -6.77 -7.47
C TYR A 35 8.24 -7.73 -6.39
N GLU A 36 8.39 -9.01 -6.76
CA GLU A 36 8.84 -10.07 -5.86
C GLU A 36 10.23 -9.76 -5.30
N GLY A 37 10.37 -9.82 -3.97
CA GLY A 37 11.64 -9.53 -3.30
C GLY A 37 11.93 -8.03 -3.05
N SER A 38 11.17 -7.12 -3.64
CA SER A 38 11.40 -5.67 -3.50
C SER A 38 11.20 -5.13 -2.07
N HIS A 39 10.56 -5.91 -1.19
CA HIS A 39 10.43 -5.55 0.22
C HIS A 39 11.78 -5.46 0.97
N ARG A 40 12.85 -5.99 0.38
CA ARG A 40 14.22 -5.90 0.92
C ARG A 40 14.89 -4.56 0.63
N LEU A 41 14.31 -3.77 -0.28
CA LEU A 41 14.81 -2.45 -0.58
C LEU A 41 14.51 -1.47 0.56
N PRO A 42 15.34 -0.43 0.74
CA PRO A 42 15.00 0.69 1.61
C PRO A 42 13.76 1.42 1.08
N THR A 43 13.29 2.43 1.81
CA THR A 43 12.29 3.34 1.26
C THR A 43 12.89 4.07 0.06
N LEU A 44 12.28 3.88 -1.09
CA LEU A 44 12.75 4.44 -2.35
C LEU A 44 12.34 5.90 -2.51
N PRO A 45 13.14 6.73 -3.20
CA PRO A 45 12.74 8.06 -3.59
C PRO A 45 11.54 8.01 -4.53
N ILE A 46 10.81 9.11 -4.62
CA ILE A 46 9.67 9.26 -5.51
C ILE A 46 10.01 10.19 -6.67
N GLU A 47 9.37 9.97 -7.81
CA GLU A 47 9.43 10.95 -8.91
C GLU A 47 8.71 12.23 -8.51
N VAL A 48 9.35 13.37 -8.76
CA VAL A 48 8.77 14.69 -8.59
C VAL A 48 8.42 15.23 -9.97
N ASP A 49 7.16 15.23 -10.31
CA ASP A 49 6.65 15.88 -11.52
C ASP A 49 6.38 17.35 -11.20
N GLU A 50 7.35 18.21 -11.46
CA GLU A 50 7.26 19.64 -11.16
C GLU A 50 6.17 20.34 -11.97
N GLU A 51 5.91 19.92 -13.19
CA GLU A 51 4.93 20.54 -14.07
C GLU A 51 3.49 20.21 -13.63
N ARG A 52 3.25 18.95 -13.32
CA ARG A 52 1.99 18.48 -12.76
C ARG A 52 1.69 19.09 -11.39
N THR A 53 2.71 19.42 -10.66
CA THR A 53 2.69 20.11 -9.38
C THR A 53 2.23 21.56 -9.51
N LYS A 54 2.76 22.27 -10.49
CA LYS A 54 2.38 23.67 -10.77
C LYS A 54 0.92 23.79 -11.20
N THR A 55 0.43 22.81 -11.95
CA THR A 55 -0.95 22.80 -12.49
C THR A 55 -1.98 22.25 -11.51
N ASN A 56 -1.57 21.47 -10.52
CA ASN A 56 -2.47 20.91 -9.50
C ASN A 56 -1.85 20.96 -8.09
N PRO A 57 -1.99 22.09 -7.38
CA PRO A 57 -1.47 22.24 -6.01
C PRO A 57 -2.00 21.20 -5.01
N SER A 58 -3.19 20.62 -5.26
CA SER A 58 -3.72 19.54 -4.44
C SER A 58 -2.98 18.21 -4.63
N PHE A 59 -2.29 18.05 -5.75
CA PHE A 59 -1.43 16.89 -6.01
C PHE A 59 -0.25 16.82 -5.03
N TRP A 60 0.26 17.96 -4.60
CA TRP A 60 1.31 18.04 -3.58
C TRP A 60 0.85 17.71 -2.17
N ARG A 61 -0.35 18.11 -1.82
CA ARG A 61 -0.94 17.80 -0.51
C ARG A 61 -1.25 16.32 -0.35
N ASN A 62 -1.49 15.65 -1.47
CA ASN A 62 -1.68 14.21 -1.55
C ASN A 62 -0.48 13.61 -2.28
N GLU A 63 0.59 13.29 -1.56
CA GLU A 63 1.73 12.53 -2.08
C GLU A 63 1.34 11.13 -2.58
N ARG A 64 0.04 10.82 -2.51
CA ARG A 64 -0.53 9.58 -2.98
C ARG A 64 -0.44 9.49 -4.51
N GLY A 65 0.07 8.38 -4.98
CA GLY A 65 0.14 8.07 -6.40
C GLY A 65 1.42 8.51 -7.11
N LYS A 66 2.38 9.13 -6.41
CA LYS A 66 3.69 9.38 -6.98
C LYS A 66 4.44 8.05 -7.15
N PRO A 67 4.97 7.77 -8.35
CA PRO A 67 5.74 6.56 -8.56
C PRO A 67 7.06 6.62 -7.79
N CYS A 68 7.46 5.52 -7.17
CA CYS A 68 8.81 5.38 -6.64
C CYS A 68 9.80 5.09 -7.78
N ILE A 69 11.02 5.59 -7.60
CA ILE A 69 12.12 5.38 -8.54
C ILE A 69 12.79 4.05 -8.20
N MET A 70 12.71 3.11 -9.12
CA MET A 70 13.36 1.80 -8.96
C MET A 70 14.87 1.91 -9.18
N PRO A 71 15.69 1.08 -8.49
CA PRO A 71 17.10 1.00 -8.77
C PRO A 71 17.37 0.65 -10.24
N GLU A 72 18.36 1.28 -10.84
CA GLU A 72 18.76 0.96 -12.19
C GLU A 72 19.21 -0.51 -12.33
N GLY A 73 18.82 -1.16 -13.41
CA GLY A 73 19.18 -2.55 -13.70
C GLY A 73 18.52 -3.59 -12.79
N HIS A 74 17.46 -3.22 -12.02
CA HIS A 74 16.73 -4.21 -11.23
C HIS A 74 16.06 -5.26 -12.13
N ASP A 75 16.03 -6.51 -11.66
CA ASP A 75 15.44 -7.67 -12.30
C ASP A 75 14.24 -8.26 -11.54
N PHE A 76 13.61 -7.46 -10.69
CA PHE A 76 12.45 -7.93 -9.90
C PHE A 76 11.30 -8.39 -10.79
N ARG A 77 10.87 -9.62 -10.58
CA ARG A 77 9.72 -10.18 -11.28
C ARG A 77 8.42 -9.49 -10.83
N LYS A 78 7.66 -8.97 -11.78
CA LYS A 78 6.30 -8.46 -11.54
C LYS A 78 5.35 -9.64 -11.37
N VAL A 79 4.64 -9.68 -10.24
CA VAL A 79 3.68 -10.73 -9.89
C VAL A 79 2.32 -10.11 -9.67
N GLU A 80 1.30 -10.61 -10.37
CA GLU A 80 -0.07 -10.16 -10.19
C GLU A 80 -0.71 -10.84 -8.97
N GLY A 81 -1.41 -10.05 -8.16
CA GLY A 81 -2.19 -10.52 -7.02
C GLY A 81 -3.60 -10.94 -7.44
N VAL A 82 -3.70 -12.03 -8.18
CA VAL A 82 -4.98 -12.63 -8.52
C VAL A 82 -5.63 -13.18 -7.25
N LEU A 83 -6.82 -12.69 -6.89
CA LEU A 83 -7.51 -13.05 -5.66
C LEU A 83 -8.95 -13.44 -5.97
N LYS A 84 -9.44 -14.47 -5.29
CA LYS A 84 -10.88 -14.75 -5.19
C LYS A 84 -11.48 -13.91 -4.07
N LYS A 85 -12.76 -13.57 -4.19
CA LYS A 85 -13.54 -12.95 -3.11
C LYS A 85 -13.34 -13.73 -1.80
N GLY A 86 -13.06 -13.01 -0.72
CA GLY A 86 -12.80 -13.56 0.60
C GLY A 86 -11.32 -13.89 0.88
N GLN A 87 -10.45 -13.87 -0.12
CA GLN A 87 -9.01 -14.02 0.11
C GLN A 87 -8.38 -12.73 0.60
N VAL A 88 -7.31 -12.86 1.37
CA VAL A 88 -6.54 -11.75 1.92
C VAL A 88 -5.13 -11.80 1.37
N VAL A 89 -4.63 -10.67 0.90
CA VAL A 89 -3.21 -10.49 0.65
C VAL A 89 -2.56 -9.75 1.82
N LEU A 90 -1.39 -10.23 2.23
CA LEU A 90 -0.51 -9.55 3.17
C LEU A 90 0.60 -8.88 2.39
N LEU A 91 0.73 -7.57 2.54
CA LEU A 91 1.68 -6.77 1.79
C LEU A 91 2.65 -6.07 2.74
N HIS A 92 3.92 -6.41 2.63
CA HIS A 92 4.98 -5.72 3.38
C HIS A 92 5.04 -4.25 2.95
N SER A 93 5.21 -3.31 3.91
CA SER A 93 5.16 -1.87 3.64
C SER A 93 6.22 -1.38 2.64
N HIS A 94 7.38 -2.05 2.58
CA HIS A 94 8.45 -1.74 1.63
C HIS A 94 8.31 -2.50 0.29
N CYS A 95 7.34 -3.40 0.16
CA CYS A 95 7.10 -4.06 -1.12
C CYS A 95 6.62 -3.04 -2.15
N VAL A 96 7.33 -2.92 -3.25
CA VAL A 96 6.90 -2.06 -4.37
C VAL A 96 5.74 -2.72 -5.08
N HIS A 97 4.64 -1.98 -5.17
CA HIS A 97 3.41 -2.48 -5.76
C HIS A 97 2.66 -1.38 -6.51
N GLY A 98 1.66 -1.78 -7.24
CA GLY A 98 0.79 -0.90 -7.98
C GLY A 98 -0.41 -1.65 -8.53
N SER A 99 -1.20 -0.98 -9.34
CA SER A 99 -2.29 -1.59 -10.10
C SER A 99 -2.43 -0.89 -11.43
N GLU A 100 -2.83 -1.63 -12.45
CA GLU A 100 -3.24 -1.06 -13.72
C GLU A 100 -4.68 -0.52 -13.61
N PRO A 101 -5.13 0.30 -14.55
CA PRO A 101 -6.52 0.72 -14.63
C PRO A 101 -7.47 -0.48 -14.72
N ASN A 102 -8.65 -0.35 -14.13
CA ASN A 102 -9.72 -1.31 -14.34
C ASN A 102 -10.34 -1.09 -15.71
N ASN A 103 -10.07 -1.98 -16.65
CA ASN A 103 -10.59 -1.96 -18.01
C ASN A 103 -11.82 -2.86 -18.22
N SER A 104 -12.42 -3.34 -17.13
CA SER A 104 -13.60 -4.18 -17.12
C SER A 104 -14.82 -3.46 -16.57
N ASN A 105 -15.99 -4.06 -16.71
CA ASN A 105 -17.23 -3.60 -16.06
C ASN A 105 -17.43 -4.18 -14.65
N ARG A 106 -16.41 -4.84 -14.08
CA ARG A 106 -16.47 -5.48 -12.75
C ARG A 106 -15.83 -4.59 -11.70
N MET A 107 -16.36 -4.60 -10.50
CA MET A 107 -15.75 -3.94 -9.34
C MET A 107 -14.50 -4.68 -8.87
N ARG A 108 -13.60 -3.94 -8.21
CA ARG A 108 -12.44 -4.45 -7.49
C ARG A 108 -12.38 -3.81 -6.10
N ARG A 109 -13.34 -4.11 -5.28
CA ARG A 109 -13.43 -3.57 -3.92
C ARG A 109 -12.53 -4.35 -2.96
N ASN A 110 -11.89 -3.62 -2.08
CA ASN A 110 -11.07 -4.16 -1.00
C ASN A 110 -11.47 -3.56 0.33
N PHE A 111 -11.34 -4.36 1.39
CA PHE A 111 -11.24 -3.84 2.74
C PHE A 111 -9.75 -3.81 3.13
N LEU A 112 -9.23 -2.60 3.40
CA LEU A 112 -7.81 -2.40 3.68
C LEU A 112 -7.59 -2.30 5.19
N GLY A 113 -6.54 -2.96 5.68
CA GLY A 113 -6.07 -2.88 7.06
C GLY A 113 -4.58 -2.62 7.12
N GLY A 114 -4.13 -2.01 8.21
CA GLY A 114 -2.71 -1.86 8.52
C GLY A 114 -2.46 -2.34 9.95
N PHE A 115 -1.47 -3.21 10.13
CA PHE A 115 -1.07 -3.71 11.44
C PHE A 115 0.33 -3.22 11.76
N LEU A 116 0.43 -2.43 12.80
CA LEU A 116 1.65 -1.78 13.25
C LEU A 116 2.20 -2.52 14.48
N LYS A 117 3.50 -2.69 14.52
CA LYS A 117 4.19 -3.19 15.71
C LYS A 117 3.96 -2.20 16.87
N LYS A 118 3.60 -2.72 18.04
CA LYS A 118 3.38 -1.88 19.24
C LYS A 118 4.60 -1.03 19.55
N GLY A 119 4.38 0.28 19.73
CA GLY A 119 5.42 1.26 19.99
C GLY A 119 6.22 1.74 18.78
N ALA A 120 5.93 1.25 17.57
CA ALA A 120 6.59 1.75 16.37
C ALA A 120 6.08 3.14 16.00
N TYR A 121 6.97 3.94 15.39
CA TYR A 121 6.62 5.25 14.87
C TYR A 121 5.81 5.10 13.56
N TYR A 122 4.88 6.02 13.35
CA TYR A 122 4.17 6.16 12.08
C TYR A 122 3.72 7.62 11.88
N ASN A 123 3.55 8.01 10.62
CA ASN A 123 3.01 9.32 10.26
C ASN A 123 1.51 9.35 10.52
N GLN A 124 1.06 10.37 11.25
CA GLN A 124 -0.36 10.55 11.60
C GLN A 124 -1.28 10.75 10.39
N GLY A 125 -0.76 11.21 9.27
CA GLY A 125 -1.53 11.60 8.10
C GLY A 125 -1.99 13.06 8.18
N SER A 126 -2.20 13.66 7.02
CA SER A 126 -2.50 15.10 6.90
C SER A 126 -4.01 15.42 6.96
N HIS A 127 -4.88 14.48 6.59
CA HIS A 127 -6.33 14.71 6.48
C HIS A 127 -7.15 14.00 7.55
N MET A 128 -6.66 12.87 8.05
CA MET A 128 -7.28 12.13 9.14
C MET A 128 -6.18 11.65 10.06
N LYS A 129 -6.31 11.94 11.34
CA LYS A 129 -5.43 11.34 12.34
C LYS A 129 -5.65 9.83 12.33
N ARG A 130 -4.55 9.10 12.22
CA ARG A 130 -4.56 7.65 12.38
C ARG A 130 -4.34 7.36 13.85
N GLU A 131 -5.36 6.88 14.52
CA GLU A 131 -5.26 6.43 15.91
C GLU A 131 -5.10 4.91 15.91
N PRO A 132 -4.03 4.37 16.45
CA PRO A 132 -3.86 2.93 16.53
C PRO A 132 -4.84 2.35 17.55
N ILE A 133 -5.43 1.21 17.18
CA ILE A 133 -6.26 0.43 18.08
C ILE A 133 -5.39 -0.68 18.66
N ASP A 134 -5.31 -0.77 19.99
CA ASP A 134 -4.66 -1.93 20.61
C ASP A 134 -5.57 -3.15 20.46
N MET A 135 -5.13 -4.08 19.62
CA MET A 135 -5.91 -5.28 19.30
C MET A 135 -6.07 -6.22 20.51
N TYR A 136 -5.14 -6.18 21.46
CA TYR A 136 -5.27 -6.99 22.68
C TYR A 136 -6.32 -6.42 23.62
N GLU A 137 -6.37 -5.11 23.80
CA GLU A 137 -7.43 -4.45 24.58
C GLU A 137 -8.80 -4.67 23.93
N LEU A 138 -8.88 -4.57 22.59
CA LEU A 138 -10.12 -4.80 21.85
C LEU A 138 -10.60 -6.25 22.01
N ARG A 139 -9.69 -7.22 21.89
CA ARG A 139 -10.00 -8.65 22.10
C ARG A 139 -10.52 -8.88 23.51
N ASP A 140 -9.83 -8.40 24.53
CA ASP A 140 -10.18 -8.65 25.94
C ASP A 140 -11.49 -7.99 26.33
N LYS A 141 -11.89 -6.92 25.63
CA LYS A 141 -13.15 -6.22 25.84
C LYS A 141 -14.35 -6.91 25.17
N HIS A 142 -14.16 -7.54 24.01
CA HIS A 142 -15.27 -7.98 23.17
C HIS A 142 -15.34 -9.49 22.94
N TRP A 143 -14.30 -10.26 23.23
CA TRP A 143 -14.22 -11.69 22.93
C TRP A 143 -13.75 -12.52 24.15
N LYS A 144 -14.38 -12.26 25.28
CA LYS A 144 -14.27 -13.12 26.49
C LYS A 144 -15.24 -14.27 26.40
#